data_f94cdc548c7f2369f09f4d338d648eda
#
_entry.id   f94cdc548c7f2369f09f4d338d648eda
#
_cell.length_a   1.000
_cell.length_b   1.000
_cell.length_c   1.000
_cell.angle_alpha   90.00
_cell.angle_beta   90.00
_cell.angle_gamma   90.00
#
_symmetry.space_group_name_H-M   'P 1'
#
loop_
_entity.id
_entity.type
_entity.pdbx_description
1 polymer ?
#
loop_
_entity_poly.entity_id
_entity_poly.type
_entity_poly.pdbx_seq_one_letter_code
_entity_poly.pdbx_strand_id
1 'polypeptide(L)'
;DMSLPAEELCELIDRADVTILILDEIRKDVIEAAKEKCPKLKYILSMQKEANEGNILSLTKSMMEQTTGEDTGVEKTEITPDQLCTIMFTSGTTGKSKGVMLTHRNLVENATCLDMKLPERNVILSVLPIHHAYCLSMDILKGLSIGAIICINDSLMRVAKNIKLFKPNMILMVPLMIETFAKKL
;
A
#
# COMPACT_ATOMS: atom_id res chain seq x y z
N ASP A 1 5.28 7.17 0.86
CA ASP A 1 6.68 7.15 0.40
C ASP A 1 7.60 7.59 1.54
N MET A 2 8.51 6.71 1.96
CA MET A 2 9.46 6.95 3.07
C MET A 2 10.52 8.01 2.73
N SER A 3 10.68 8.37 1.46
CA SER A 3 11.65 9.38 1.02
C SER A 3 11.17 10.83 1.24
N LEU A 4 9.87 11.04 1.52
CA LEU A 4 9.34 12.37 1.73
C LEU A 4 9.85 12.99 3.06
N PRO A 5 10.12 14.32 3.08
CA PRO A 5 10.38 15.04 4.31
C PRO A 5 9.24 14.92 5.32
N ALA A 6 9.56 14.97 6.61
CA ALA A 6 8.56 14.84 7.67
C ALA A 6 7.45 15.91 7.57
N GLU A 7 7.81 17.13 7.24
CA GLU A 7 6.84 18.22 7.07
C GLU A 7 5.84 17.97 5.95
N GLU A 8 6.31 17.49 4.80
CA GLU A 8 5.45 17.15 3.67
C GLU A 8 4.53 15.97 4.01
N LEU A 9 5.06 14.92 4.68
CA LEU A 9 4.25 13.80 5.15
C LEU A 9 3.15 14.26 6.11
N CYS A 10 3.47 15.14 7.06
CA CYS A 10 2.49 15.67 8.00
C CYS A 10 1.41 16.51 7.30
N GLU A 11 1.78 17.30 6.28
CA GLU A 11 0.79 18.01 5.46
C GLU A 11 -0.17 17.05 4.76
N LEU A 12 0.33 15.93 4.23
CA LEU A 12 -0.52 14.92 3.59
C LEU A 12 -1.41 14.18 4.60
N ILE A 13 -0.88 13.86 5.78
CA ILE A 13 -1.60 13.20 6.88
C ILE A 13 -2.76 14.09 7.34
N ASP A 14 -2.50 15.37 7.57
CA ASP A 14 -3.51 16.33 8.02
C ASP A 14 -4.59 16.56 6.95
N ARG A 15 -4.19 16.77 5.69
CA ARG A 15 -5.11 16.97 4.57
C ARG A 15 -6.01 15.76 4.29
N ALA A 16 -5.57 14.55 4.62
CA ALA A 16 -6.35 13.33 4.48
C ALA A 16 -7.18 13.01 5.72
N ASP A 17 -7.15 13.84 6.76
CA ASP A 17 -7.87 13.63 8.02
C ASP A 17 -7.53 12.27 8.67
N VAL A 18 -6.26 11.88 8.60
CA VAL A 18 -5.80 10.57 9.09
C VAL A 18 -5.98 10.47 10.60
N THR A 19 -6.64 9.42 11.03
CA THR A 19 -6.85 9.11 12.46
C THR A 19 -5.90 8.02 12.98
N ILE A 20 -5.43 7.14 12.10
CA ILE A 20 -4.51 6.05 12.41
C ILE A 20 -3.35 6.11 11.42
N LEU A 21 -2.13 6.22 11.90
CA LEU A 21 -0.91 6.17 11.10
C LEU A 21 -0.21 4.84 11.32
N ILE A 22 0.03 4.09 10.26
CA ILE A 22 0.79 2.83 10.31
C ILE A 22 2.15 3.07 9.65
N LEU A 23 3.22 2.78 10.37
CA LEU A 23 4.60 2.96 9.93
C LEU A 23 5.33 1.61 9.85
N ASP A 24 6.07 1.40 8.79
CA ASP A 24 6.97 0.25 8.67
C ASP A 24 8.23 0.48 9.52
N GLU A 25 8.85 1.65 9.36
CA GLU A 25 9.99 2.08 10.17
C GLU A 25 9.60 3.23 11.10
N ILE A 26 10.22 3.26 12.29
CA ILE A 26 9.99 4.34 13.25
C ILE A 26 10.76 5.59 12.80
N ARG A 27 10.05 6.52 12.22
CA ARG A 27 10.55 7.86 11.89
C ARG A 27 10.19 8.84 13.00
N LYS A 28 11.14 9.07 13.94
CA LYS A 28 10.92 9.98 15.08
C LYS A 28 10.56 11.39 14.63
N ASP A 29 11.21 11.88 13.58
CA ASP A 29 10.92 13.18 12.96
C ASP A 29 9.47 13.33 12.49
N VAL A 30 8.92 12.29 11.83
CA VAL A 30 7.52 12.27 11.38
C VAL A 30 6.56 12.20 12.56
N ILE A 31 6.88 11.38 13.56
CA ILE A 31 6.02 11.20 14.73
C ILE A 31 5.92 12.47 15.55
N GLU A 32 7.04 13.16 15.79
CA GLU A 32 7.06 14.42 16.53
C GLU A 32 6.29 15.51 15.77
N ALA A 33 6.56 15.67 14.47
CA ALA A 33 5.86 16.64 13.65
C ALA A 33 4.35 16.33 13.52
N ALA A 34 3.98 15.06 13.41
CA ALA A 34 2.57 14.65 13.30
C ALA A 34 1.77 14.90 14.59
N LYS A 35 2.38 14.70 15.76
CA LYS A 35 1.75 15.01 17.05
C LYS A 35 1.40 16.50 17.19
N GLU A 36 2.25 17.37 16.63
CA GLU A 36 2.05 18.81 16.69
C GLU A 36 1.08 19.31 15.60
N LYS A 37 1.21 18.80 14.37
CA LYS A 37 0.56 19.35 13.17
C LYS A 37 -0.72 18.61 12.75
N CYS A 38 -0.95 17.39 13.26
CA CYS A 38 -2.07 16.53 12.82
C CYS A 38 -3.07 16.28 13.96
N PRO A 39 -3.98 17.22 14.26
CA PRO A 39 -4.86 17.13 15.44
C PRO A 39 -5.86 15.98 15.40
N LYS A 40 -6.15 15.43 14.22
CA LYS A 40 -7.04 14.26 14.04
C LYS A 40 -6.35 12.92 14.25
N LEU A 41 -5.02 12.90 14.27
CA LEU A 41 -4.25 11.68 14.45
C LEU A 41 -4.36 11.18 15.90
N LYS A 42 -4.97 10.01 16.10
CA LYS A 42 -5.21 9.41 17.42
C LYS A 42 -4.23 8.30 17.76
N TYR A 43 -3.88 7.48 16.77
CA TYR A 43 -3.09 6.28 16.97
C TYR A 43 -1.93 6.22 15.98
N ILE A 44 -0.77 5.80 16.49
CA ILE A 44 0.41 5.50 15.67
C ILE A 44 0.77 4.05 15.94
N LEU A 45 0.76 3.24 14.88
CA LEU A 45 1.06 1.82 14.92
C LEU A 45 2.34 1.55 14.14
N SER A 46 3.19 0.68 14.64
CA SER A 46 4.39 0.23 13.93
C SER A 46 4.25 -1.25 13.55
N MET A 47 4.73 -1.59 12.38
CA MET A 47 4.85 -2.98 11.94
C MET A 47 6.03 -3.70 12.60
N GLN A 48 6.92 -2.99 13.30
CA GLN A 48 8.04 -3.58 14.02
C GLN A 48 7.58 -4.26 15.32
N LYS A 49 8.15 -5.44 15.61
CA LYS A 49 7.76 -6.25 16.78
C LYS A 49 8.05 -5.58 18.13
N GLU A 50 9.07 -4.73 18.20
CA GLU A 50 9.58 -4.13 19.44
C GLU A 50 9.26 -2.62 19.56
N ALA A 51 8.28 -2.14 18.82
CA ALA A 51 7.89 -0.75 18.81
C ALA A 51 7.11 -0.38 20.08
N ASN A 52 7.80 -0.18 21.20
CA ASN A 52 7.25 0.33 22.45
C ASN A 52 8.01 1.59 22.89
N GLU A 53 8.06 2.62 22.08
CA GLU A 53 8.52 3.95 22.48
C GLU A 53 7.33 4.92 22.58
N GLY A 54 6.95 5.29 23.79
CA GLY A 54 5.86 6.23 24.05
C GLY A 54 4.49 5.67 23.64
N ASN A 55 3.74 6.41 22.82
CA ASN A 55 2.39 6.04 22.36
C ASN A 55 2.39 5.19 21.06
N ILE A 56 3.55 4.66 20.63
CA ILE A 56 3.63 3.82 19.46
C ILE A 56 3.37 2.39 19.85
N LEU A 57 2.29 1.82 19.33
CA LEU A 57 1.92 0.43 19.59
C LEU A 57 2.46 -0.47 18.47
N SER A 58 3.01 -1.61 18.85
CA SER A 58 3.30 -2.66 17.87
C SER A 58 1.99 -3.19 17.30
N LEU A 59 1.79 -3.06 15.99
CA LEU A 59 0.60 -3.58 15.31
C LEU A 59 0.43 -5.08 15.56
N THR A 60 1.53 -5.85 15.46
CA THR A 60 1.52 -7.30 15.70
C THR A 60 1.10 -7.63 17.13
N LYS A 61 1.66 -6.93 18.13
CA LYS A 61 1.33 -7.17 19.53
C LYS A 61 -0.12 -6.80 19.83
N SER A 62 -0.58 -5.64 19.36
CA SER A 62 -1.97 -5.21 19.50
C SER A 62 -2.96 -6.18 18.87
N MET A 63 -2.64 -6.73 17.68
CA MET A 63 -3.49 -7.74 17.04
C MET A 63 -3.54 -9.05 17.84
N MET A 64 -2.41 -9.49 18.38
CA MET A 64 -2.37 -10.72 19.19
C MET A 64 -3.11 -10.58 20.51
N GLU A 65 -3.05 -9.43 21.16
CA GLU A 65 -3.72 -9.16 22.45
C GLU A 65 -5.25 -8.96 22.28
N GLN A 66 -5.71 -8.51 21.12
CA GLN A 66 -7.12 -8.23 20.84
C GLN A 66 -7.88 -9.40 20.19
N THR A 67 -7.24 -10.52 19.90
CA THR A 67 -7.92 -11.72 19.36
C THR A 67 -8.72 -12.42 20.47
N THR A 68 -9.68 -11.73 21.06
CA THR A 68 -10.56 -12.27 22.12
C THR A 68 -11.75 -13.06 21.58
N GLY A 69 -11.88 -13.20 20.24
CA GLY A 69 -13.03 -13.88 19.63
C GLY A 69 -14.35 -13.08 19.71
N GLU A 70 -14.30 -11.84 20.16
CA GLU A 70 -15.47 -10.97 20.15
C GLU A 70 -15.82 -10.54 18.73
N ASP A 71 -17.12 -10.57 18.42
CA ASP A 71 -17.66 -10.04 17.16
C ASP A 71 -17.46 -8.52 17.12
N THR A 72 -16.47 -8.08 16.34
CA THR A 72 -16.15 -6.64 16.19
C THR A 72 -17.21 -5.88 15.37
N GLY A 73 -18.19 -6.57 14.81
CA GLY A 73 -19.20 -5.99 13.93
C GLY A 73 -18.66 -5.56 12.54
N VAL A 74 -17.38 -5.80 12.24
CA VAL A 74 -16.77 -5.44 10.94
C VAL A 74 -17.51 -6.10 9.78
N GLU A 75 -17.88 -7.38 9.93
CA GLU A 75 -18.61 -8.13 8.91
C GLU A 75 -20.03 -7.59 8.66
N LYS A 76 -20.59 -6.84 9.61
CA LYS A 76 -21.92 -6.22 9.52
C LYS A 76 -21.87 -4.80 8.96
N THR A 77 -20.67 -4.27 8.71
CA THR A 77 -20.51 -2.92 8.16
C THR A 77 -20.91 -2.92 6.69
N GLU A 78 -21.97 -2.20 6.38
CA GLU A 78 -22.44 -2.04 5.00
C GLU A 78 -21.49 -1.09 4.23
N ILE A 79 -20.89 -1.62 3.16
CA ILE A 79 -20.01 -0.86 2.28
C ILE A 79 -20.73 -0.62 0.97
N THR A 80 -20.89 0.65 0.59
CA THR A 80 -21.51 1.00 -0.68
C THR A 80 -20.45 1.22 -1.77
N PRO A 81 -20.78 0.95 -3.06
CA PRO A 81 -19.83 1.13 -4.15
C PRO A 81 -19.29 2.55 -4.28
N ASP A 82 -20.09 3.55 -3.97
CA ASP A 82 -19.74 4.97 -4.13
C ASP A 82 -19.09 5.58 -2.86
N GLN A 83 -18.92 4.78 -1.81
CA GLN A 83 -18.20 5.19 -0.62
C GLN A 83 -16.72 5.38 -0.93
N LEU A 84 -16.11 6.42 -0.32
CA LEU A 84 -14.66 6.66 -0.40
C LEU A 84 -13.90 5.45 0.15
N CYS A 85 -12.98 4.91 -0.65
CA CYS A 85 -12.16 3.76 -0.29
C CYS A 85 -10.72 4.15 0.02
N THR A 86 -10.12 5.02 -0.81
CA THR A 86 -8.73 5.41 -0.63
C THR A 86 -8.45 6.81 -1.17
N ILE A 87 -7.46 7.47 -0.59
CA ILE A 87 -6.89 8.72 -1.10
C ILE A 87 -5.43 8.43 -1.47
N MET A 88 -5.11 8.64 -2.75
CA MET A 88 -3.74 8.45 -3.24
C MET A 88 -3.14 9.79 -3.62
N PHE A 89 -2.01 10.14 -3.02
CA PHE A 89 -1.33 11.37 -3.33
C PHE A 89 -0.43 11.21 -4.56
N THR A 90 -0.53 12.16 -5.47
CA THR A 90 0.30 12.24 -6.68
C THR A 90 1.07 13.55 -6.69
N SER A 91 2.28 13.54 -7.25
CA SER A 91 3.05 14.76 -7.50
C SER A 91 2.28 15.62 -8.51
N GLY A 92 1.67 16.70 -8.05
CA GLY A 92 0.94 17.61 -8.92
C GLY A 92 1.89 18.40 -9.84
N THR A 93 1.45 18.72 -11.05
CA THR A 93 2.16 19.61 -12.00
C THR A 93 2.46 21.01 -11.44
N THR A 94 1.79 21.40 -10.36
CA THR A 94 1.92 22.69 -9.67
C THR A 94 2.88 22.64 -8.45
N GLY A 95 3.63 21.56 -8.28
CA GLY A 95 4.57 21.38 -7.16
C GLY A 95 3.93 20.94 -5.83
N LYS A 96 2.60 20.99 -5.70
CA LYS A 96 1.91 20.46 -4.50
C LYS A 96 1.25 19.14 -4.80
N SER A 97 1.44 18.18 -3.91
CA SER A 97 0.80 16.86 -4.00
C SER A 97 -0.72 16.97 -3.98
N LYS A 98 -1.39 16.26 -4.89
CA LYS A 98 -2.86 16.21 -4.99
C LYS A 98 -3.37 14.88 -4.47
N GLY A 99 -4.35 14.90 -3.57
CA GLY A 99 -5.03 13.72 -3.07
C GLY A 99 -6.14 13.30 -4.04
N VAL A 100 -5.95 12.19 -4.73
CA VAL A 100 -6.96 11.59 -5.61
C VAL A 100 -7.86 10.71 -4.76
N MET A 101 -9.13 11.06 -4.68
CA MET A 101 -10.14 10.32 -3.92
C MET A 101 -10.76 9.25 -4.82
N LEU A 102 -10.64 7.98 -4.42
CA LEU A 102 -11.15 6.84 -5.17
C LEU A 102 -12.21 6.09 -4.35
N THR A 103 -13.34 5.78 -4.97
CA THR A 103 -14.40 4.97 -4.38
C THR A 103 -14.10 3.47 -4.53
N HIS A 104 -14.86 2.62 -3.81
CA HIS A 104 -14.81 1.18 -4.01
C HIS A 104 -15.11 0.80 -5.45
N ARG A 105 -16.10 1.45 -6.08
CA ARG A 105 -16.46 1.26 -7.50
C ARG A 105 -15.27 1.52 -8.42
N ASN A 106 -14.55 2.64 -8.24
CA ASN A 106 -13.42 2.98 -9.11
C ASN A 106 -12.33 1.90 -9.06
N LEU A 107 -12.02 1.39 -7.88
CA LEU A 107 -11.00 0.35 -7.73
C LEU A 107 -11.45 -0.98 -8.32
N VAL A 108 -12.68 -1.41 -8.05
CA VAL A 108 -13.22 -2.68 -8.56
C VAL A 108 -13.34 -2.66 -10.08
N GLU A 109 -13.93 -1.62 -10.67
CA GLU A 109 -14.04 -1.49 -12.12
C GLU A 109 -12.66 -1.49 -12.79
N ASN A 110 -11.69 -0.76 -12.23
CA ASN A 110 -10.33 -0.76 -12.77
C ASN A 110 -9.67 -2.15 -12.68
N ALA A 111 -9.79 -2.83 -11.55
CA ALA A 111 -9.21 -4.16 -11.35
C ALA A 111 -9.87 -5.25 -12.22
N THR A 112 -11.15 -5.07 -12.62
CA THR A 112 -11.92 -6.09 -13.34
C THR A 112 -12.12 -5.80 -14.82
N CYS A 113 -11.87 -4.56 -15.31
CA CYS A 113 -12.12 -4.15 -16.69
C CYS A 113 -11.32 -4.90 -17.75
N LEU A 114 -10.16 -5.46 -17.39
CA LEU A 114 -9.32 -6.23 -18.32
C LEU A 114 -9.58 -7.72 -18.12
N ASP A 115 -10.18 -8.35 -19.15
CA ASP A 115 -10.22 -9.81 -19.24
C ASP A 115 -8.85 -10.32 -19.71
N MET A 116 -7.99 -10.56 -18.73
CA MET A 116 -6.68 -11.15 -19.00
C MET A 116 -6.89 -12.66 -19.06
N LYS A 117 -6.83 -13.25 -20.24
CA LYS A 117 -6.82 -14.71 -20.45
C LYS A 117 -5.53 -15.30 -19.85
N LEU A 118 -5.50 -15.37 -18.54
CA LEU A 118 -4.38 -15.92 -17.78
C LEU A 118 -4.60 -17.43 -17.57
N PRO A 119 -3.54 -18.24 -17.47
CA PRO A 119 -3.65 -19.67 -17.18
C PRO A 119 -4.30 -19.91 -15.81
N GLU A 120 -4.82 -21.12 -15.56
CA GLU A 120 -5.53 -21.48 -14.32
C GLU A 120 -4.71 -21.23 -13.03
N ARG A 121 -3.39 -21.22 -13.14
CA ARG A 121 -2.50 -20.95 -12.02
C ARG A 121 -1.67 -19.71 -12.30
N ASN A 122 -2.16 -18.59 -11.80
CA ASN A 122 -1.52 -17.29 -12.00
C ASN A 122 -0.53 -16.99 -10.89
N VAL A 123 0.71 -16.66 -11.27
CA VAL A 123 1.74 -16.16 -10.36
C VAL A 123 2.16 -14.78 -10.85
N ILE A 124 1.90 -13.78 -10.03
CA ILE A 124 2.24 -12.39 -10.28
C ILE A 124 3.47 -12.04 -9.46
N LEU A 125 4.53 -11.53 -10.08
CA LEU A 125 5.63 -10.91 -9.35
C LEU A 125 5.43 -9.39 -9.33
N SER A 126 5.02 -8.88 -8.18
CA SER A 126 4.83 -7.45 -7.97
C SER A 126 6.16 -6.77 -7.68
N VAL A 127 6.62 -5.93 -8.58
CA VAL A 127 7.92 -5.24 -8.53
C VAL A 127 7.79 -3.72 -8.40
N LEU A 128 6.59 -3.20 -8.57
CA LEU A 128 6.29 -1.77 -8.45
C LEU A 128 5.93 -1.41 -7.00
N PRO A 129 6.16 -0.17 -6.56
CA PRO A 129 5.77 0.27 -5.23
C PRO A 129 4.24 0.27 -5.06
N ILE A 130 3.75 -0.34 -3.98
CA ILE A 130 2.31 -0.50 -3.71
C ILE A 130 1.57 0.85 -3.52
N HIS A 131 2.28 1.91 -3.16
CA HIS A 131 1.70 3.24 -3.01
C HIS A 131 1.35 3.90 -4.37
N HIS A 132 1.73 3.31 -5.49
CA HIS A 132 1.28 3.74 -6.81
C HIS A 132 -0.02 3.02 -7.19
N ALA A 133 -1.00 3.79 -7.70
CA ALA A 133 -2.31 3.26 -8.10
C ALA A 133 -2.21 2.07 -9.07
N TYR A 134 -1.23 2.09 -9.96
CA TYR A 134 -1.04 1.02 -10.95
C TYR A 134 -0.67 -0.32 -10.30
N CYS A 135 0.25 -0.33 -9.35
CA CYS A 135 0.59 -1.53 -8.59
C CYS A 135 -0.59 -2.02 -7.76
N LEU A 136 -1.23 -1.12 -7.00
CA LEU A 136 -2.39 -1.49 -6.19
C LEU A 136 -3.49 -2.11 -7.04
N SER A 137 -3.85 -1.50 -8.17
CA SER A 137 -4.96 -1.98 -9.01
C SER A 137 -4.62 -3.26 -9.75
N MET A 138 -3.45 -3.32 -10.41
CA MET A 138 -3.16 -4.36 -11.39
C MET A 138 -2.38 -5.54 -10.80
N ASP A 139 -1.51 -5.34 -9.81
CA ASP A 139 -0.84 -6.46 -9.16
C ASP A 139 -1.69 -7.01 -8.01
N ILE A 140 -2.17 -6.14 -7.13
CA ILE A 140 -2.82 -6.59 -5.91
C ILE A 140 -4.31 -6.87 -6.15
N LEU A 141 -5.11 -5.85 -6.48
CA LEU A 141 -6.57 -6.02 -6.59
C LEU A 141 -6.95 -6.94 -7.75
N LYS A 142 -6.32 -6.79 -8.92
CA LYS A 142 -6.50 -7.72 -10.04
C LYS A 142 -6.06 -9.13 -9.68
N GLY A 143 -4.89 -9.28 -9.07
CA GLY A 143 -4.37 -10.56 -8.62
C GLY A 143 -5.35 -11.28 -7.68
N LEU A 144 -5.87 -10.56 -6.68
CA LEU A 144 -6.88 -11.09 -5.76
C LEU A 144 -8.17 -11.47 -6.48
N SER A 145 -8.65 -10.65 -7.43
CA SER A 145 -9.90 -10.89 -8.16
C SER A 145 -9.88 -12.17 -9.01
N ILE A 146 -8.70 -12.63 -9.44
CA ILE A 146 -8.52 -13.84 -10.26
C ILE A 146 -7.92 -15.00 -9.46
N GLY A 147 -7.76 -14.88 -8.14
CA GLY A 147 -7.17 -15.91 -7.29
C GLY A 147 -5.70 -16.20 -7.57
N ALA A 148 -4.92 -15.20 -8.00
CA ALA A 148 -3.51 -15.35 -8.30
C ALA A 148 -2.65 -15.47 -7.02
N ILE A 149 -1.50 -16.11 -7.16
CA ILE A 149 -0.42 -16.05 -6.17
C ILE A 149 0.35 -14.74 -6.40
N ILE A 150 0.32 -13.84 -5.44
CA ILE A 150 1.03 -12.57 -5.52
C ILE A 150 2.34 -12.69 -4.75
N CYS A 151 3.46 -12.64 -5.48
CA CYS A 151 4.80 -12.62 -4.93
C CYS A 151 5.28 -11.18 -4.86
N ILE A 152 5.49 -10.66 -3.66
CA ILE A 152 5.99 -9.29 -3.45
C ILE A 152 7.51 -9.31 -3.57
N ASN A 153 8.04 -8.48 -4.46
CA ASN A 153 9.48 -8.35 -4.65
C ASN A 153 10.08 -7.45 -3.56
N ASP A 154 11.14 -7.93 -2.93
CA ASP A 154 11.78 -7.28 -1.79
C ASP A 154 12.80 -6.17 -2.20
N SER A 155 13.32 -6.25 -3.42
CA SER A 155 14.30 -5.29 -3.93
C SER A 155 14.42 -5.34 -5.45
N LEU A 156 14.55 -4.18 -6.10
CA LEU A 156 14.77 -4.10 -7.54
C LEU A 156 16.04 -4.86 -7.99
N MET A 157 17.02 -4.97 -7.13
CA MET A 157 18.25 -5.74 -7.42
C MET A 157 18.02 -7.25 -7.47
N ARG A 158 16.96 -7.74 -6.82
CA ARG A 158 16.63 -9.17 -6.72
C ARG A 158 15.61 -9.64 -7.75
N VAL A 159 15.06 -8.76 -8.57
CA VAL A 159 14.01 -9.10 -9.54
C VAL A 159 14.40 -10.29 -10.41
N ALA A 160 15.61 -10.30 -10.98
CA ALA A 160 16.09 -11.40 -11.82
C ALA A 160 16.18 -12.74 -11.03
N LYS A 161 16.57 -12.70 -9.76
CA LYS A 161 16.59 -13.87 -8.88
C LYS A 161 15.17 -14.33 -8.58
N ASN A 162 14.28 -13.40 -8.27
CA ASN A 162 12.90 -13.69 -7.91
C ASN A 162 12.08 -14.20 -9.10
N ILE A 163 12.37 -13.75 -10.33
CA ILE A 163 11.81 -14.34 -11.56
C ILE A 163 12.17 -15.84 -11.66
N LYS A 164 13.43 -16.19 -11.42
CA LYS A 164 13.87 -17.59 -11.46
C LYS A 164 13.25 -18.44 -10.33
N LEU A 165 13.06 -17.84 -9.16
CA LEU A 165 12.53 -18.50 -7.97
C LEU A 165 11.02 -18.76 -8.09
N PHE A 166 10.25 -17.72 -8.38
CA PHE A 166 8.79 -17.77 -8.37
C PHE A 166 8.20 -18.18 -9.72
N LYS A 167 8.97 -18.08 -10.81
CA LYS A 167 8.55 -18.38 -12.19
C LYS A 167 7.21 -17.72 -12.53
N PRO A 168 7.09 -16.40 -12.34
CA PRO A 168 5.84 -15.69 -12.58
C PRO A 168 5.45 -15.79 -14.06
N ASN A 169 4.14 -15.82 -14.31
CA ASN A 169 3.58 -15.68 -15.65
C ASN A 169 3.07 -14.27 -15.93
N MET A 170 3.11 -13.39 -14.92
CA MET A 170 2.80 -11.96 -15.06
C MET A 170 3.75 -11.11 -14.22
N ILE A 171 4.28 -10.06 -14.83
CA ILE A 171 5.07 -9.01 -14.17
C ILE A 171 4.68 -7.68 -14.82
N LEU A 172 4.25 -6.71 -14.02
CA LEU A 172 4.07 -5.34 -14.49
C LEU A 172 5.36 -4.57 -14.33
N MET A 173 5.78 -3.90 -15.38
CA MET A 173 7.00 -3.08 -15.40
C MET A 173 6.73 -1.73 -16.03
N VAL A 174 7.45 -0.72 -15.59
CA VAL A 174 7.52 0.57 -16.26
C VAL A 174 8.61 0.55 -17.33
N PRO A 175 8.54 1.38 -18.40
CA PRO A 175 9.50 1.35 -19.53
C PRO A 175 10.96 1.35 -19.10
N LEU A 176 11.33 2.18 -18.13
CA LEU A 176 12.70 2.26 -17.60
C LEU A 176 13.20 0.93 -17.03
N MET A 177 12.33 0.15 -16.40
CA MET A 177 12.68 -1.18 -15.90
C MET A 177 12.93 -2.14 -17.05
N ILE A 178 12.09 -2.13 -18.08
CA ILE A 178 12.23 -2.98 -19.27
C ILE A 178 13.56 -2.68 -19.96
N GLU A 179 13.88 -1.40 -20.18
CA GLU A 179 15.16 -0.99 -20.76
C GLU A 179 16.37 -1.44 -19.92
N THR A 180 16.24 -1.35 -18.59
CA THR A 180 17.32 -1.77 -17.68
C THR A 180 17.55 -3.28 -17.75
N PHE A 181 16.49 -4.07 -17.85
CA PHE A 181 16.60 -5.51 -17.99
C PHE A 181 17.13 -5.90 -19.37
N ALA A 182 16.65 -5.26 -20.44
CA ALA A 182 17.14 -5.54 -21.80
C ALA A 182 18.65 -5.27 -21.99
N LYS A 183 19.21 -4.31 -21.25
CA LYS A 183 20.65 -4.03 -21.27
C LYS A 183 21.49 -5.05 -20.47
N LYS A 184 20.88 -5.86 -19.64
CA LYS A 184 21.55 -6.87 -18.78
C LYS A 184 21.42 -8.30 -19.30
N LEU A 185 20.63 -8.50 -20.36
CA LEU A 185 20.48 -9.74 -21.10
C LEU A 185 21.45 -9.78 -22.28
#